data_021db6ad8841474485d8cfc984c884a4
#
_entry.id   021db6ad8841474485d8cfc984c884a4
#
_cell.length_a   1.000
_cell.length_b   1.000
_cell.length_c   1.000
_cell.angle_alpha   90.00
_cell.angle_beta   90.00
_cell.angle_gamma   90.00
#
_symmetry.space_group_name_H-M   'P 1'
#
loop_
_entity.id
_entity.type
_entity.pdbx_description
1 polymer ?
#
loop_
_entity_poly.entity_id
_entity_poly.type
_entity_poly.pdbx_seq_one_letter_code
_entity_poly.pdbx_strand_id
1 'polypeptide(L)'
;MAQDVMDVANELDLEAYDVIGFSDGANIALTLAGKDERLKHMALLSPNATPKGIKWYYRLHMYMTLLLLPIFCIYDKRSRIRFKLISFMTKEPHFTVDYLSELKIPALLLSGENDVIKDSDFTFIQSSLPYCVHKVIKNSPHFLLGDQYDKTLREIRGFLYACHHEA
;
A
#
# COMPACT_ATOMS: atom_id res chain seq x y z
N MET A 1 11.25 2.00 7.00
CA MET A 1 9.89 1.43 7.10
C MET A 1 9.85 -0.05 6.68
N ALA A 2 10.28 -0.48 5.45
CA ALA A 2 10.36 -1.93 5.16
C ALA A 2 11.35 -2.65 6.11
N GLN A 3 12.49 -2.01 6.44
CA GLN A 3 13.43 -2.54 7.42
C GLN A 3 12.78 -2.75 8.79
N ASP A 4 11.97 -1.82 9.25
CA ASP A 4 11.29 -1.94 10.57
C ASP A 4 10.34 -3.15 10.61
N VAL A 5 9.71 -3.49 9.47
CA VAL A 5 8.87 -4.71 9.36
C VAL A 5 9.74 -5.96 9.43
N MET A 6 10.90 -5.96 8.75
CA MET A 6 11.85 -7.08 8.81
C MET A 6 12.42 -7.25 10.23
N ASP A 7 12.70 -6.16 10.92
CA ASP A 7 13.19 -6.19 12.30
C ASP A 7 12.15 -6.79 13.25
N VAL A 8 10.86 -6.42 13.07
CA VAL A 8 9.75 -7.05 13.82
C VAL A 8 9.62 -8.54 13.49
N ALA A 9 9.73 -8.91 12.21
CA ALA A 9 9.68 -10.31 11.80
C ALA A 9 10.85 -11.13 12.39
N ASN A 10 12.01 -10.52 12.52
CA ASN A 10 13.17 -11.11 13.19
C ASN A 10 12.93 -11.28 14.69
N GLU A 11 12.42 -10.25 15.36
CA GLU A 11 12.14 -10.29 16.81
C GLU A 11 11.08 -11.35 17.17
N LEU A 12 10.18 -11.64 16.23
CA LEU A 12 9.13 -12.64 16.37
C LEU A 12 9.55 -14.02 15.86
N ASP A 13 10.79 -14.21 15.42
CA ASP A 13 11.33 -15.44 14.84
C ASP A 13 10.43 -16.03 13.73
N LEU A 14 9.86 -15.17 12.87
CA LEU A 14 8.99 -15.62 11.79
C LEU A 14 9.82 -16.23 10.65
N GLU A 15 9.57 -17.51 10.35
CA GLU A 15 10.17 -18.22 9.22
C GLU A 15 9.45 -17.92 7.89
N ALA A 16 8.15 -17.66 7.96
CA ALA A 16 7.31 -17.26 6.82
C ALA A 16 6.13 -16.40 7.31
N TYR A 17 5.66 -15.45 6.48
CA TYR A 17 4.52 -14.62 6.83
C TYR A 17 3.84 -14.03 5.60
N ASP A 18 2.60 -13.61 5.78
CA ASP A 18 1.83 -12.83 4.80
C ASP A 18 1.69 -11.39 5.29
N VAL A 19 1.53 -10.46 4.36
CA VAL A 19 1.34 -9.05 4.68
C VAL A 19 0.03 -8.52 4.12
N ILE A 20 -0.69 -7.79 4.96
CA ILE A 20 -1.81 -6.96 4.53
C ILE A 20 -1.40 -5.51 4.72
N GLY A 21 -1.25 -4.76 3.63
CA GLY A 21 -0.85 -3.36 3.64
C GLY A 21 -1.95 -2.45 3.09
N PHE A 22 -2.17 -1.30 3.73
CA PHE A 22 -3.11 -0.28 3.27
C PHE A 22 -2.36 1.01 2.91
N SER A 23 -2.65 1.58 1.74
CA SER A 23 -2.07 2.84 1.25
C SER A 23 -0.53 2.78 1.29
N ASP A 24 0.16 3.63 2.05
CA ASP A 24 1.61 3.54 2.26
C ASP A 24 2.07 2.19 2.82
N GLY A 25 1.24 1.53 3.65
CA GLY A 25 1.51 0.17 4.10
C GLY A 25 1.55 -0.85 2.96
N ALA A 26 0.74 -0.66 1.91
CA ALA A 26 0.80 -1.49 0.71
C ALA A 26 2.06 -1.18 -0.13
N ASN A 27 2.49 0.07 -0.19
CA ASN A 27 3.75 0.45 -0.83
C ASN A 27 4.97 -0.14 -0.07
N ILE A 28 4.89 -0.17 1.27
CA ILE A 28 5.90 -0.84 2.11
C ILE A 28 5.91 -2.34 1.83
N ALA A 29 4.75 -2.99 1.67
CA ALA A 29 4.67 -4.41 1.34
C ALA A 29 5.32 -4.73 -0.02
N LEU A 30 5.11 -3.90 -1.04
CA LEU A 30 5.81 -4.02 -2.33
C LEU A 30 7.33 -3.87 -2.18
N THR A 31 7.78 -2.94 -1.35
CA THR A 31 9.22 -2.75 -1.07
C THR A 31 9.79 -3.93 -0.28
N LEU A 32 9.01 -4.49 0.65
CA LEU A 32 9.39 -5.63 1.46
C LEU A 32 9.54 -6.90 0.61
N ALA A 33 8.64 -7.10 -0.35
CA ALA A 33 8.65 -8.23 -1.27
C ALA A 33 9.95 -8.39 -2.06
N GLY A 34 10.64 -7.29 -2.36
CA GLY A 34 11.96 -7.33 -2.99
C GLY A 34 13.13 -7.48 -2.01
N LYS A 35 12.88 -7.64 -0.69
CA LYS A 35 13.93 -7.64 0.34
C LYS A 35 13.87 -8.81 1.31
N ASP A 36 12.72 -9.42 1.48
CA ASP A 36 12.51 -10.48 2.47
C ASP A 36 11.84 -11.71 1.85
N GLU A 37 12.61 -12.75 1.65
CA GLU A 37 12.16 -14.01 1.04
C GLU A 37 11.15 -14.80 1.92
N ARG A 38 11.00 -14.42 3.19
CA ARG A 38 10.02 -15.00 4.11
C ARG A 38 8.60 -14.52 3.83
N LEU A 39 8.43 -13.38 3.12
CA LEU A 39 7.14 -12.90 2.69
C LEU A 39 6.58 -13.82 1.60
N LYS A 40 5.43 -14.43 1.86
CA LYS A 40 4.83 -15.44 0.95
C LYS A 40 3.68 -14.86 0.12
N HIS A 41 2.80 -14.06 0.71
CA HIS A 41 1.65 -13.48 0.01
C HIS A 41 1.41 -12.03 0.45
N MET A 42 0.83 -11.22 -0.44
CA MET A 42 0.53 -9.82 -0.18
C MET A 42 -0.94 -9.49 -0.47
N ALA A 43 -1.63 -8.87 0.48
CA ALA A 43 -2.87 -8.16 0.21
C ALA A 43 -2.60 -6.64 0.22
N LEU A 44 -2.68 -6.03 -0.95
CA LEU A 44 -2.34 -4.62 -1.20
C LEU A 44 -3.63 -3.79 -1.32
N LEU A 45 -3.94 -3.01 -0.32
CA LEU A 45 -5.15 -2.18 -0.28
C LEU A 45 -4.79 -0.75 -0.68
N SER A 46 -5.27 -0.32 -1.84
CA SER A 46 -5.10 1.03 -2.39
C SER A 46 -3.64 1.52 -2.46
N PRO A 47 -2.69 0.73 -2.98
CA PRO A 47 -1.33 1.20 -3.22
C PRO A 47 -1.28 2.24 -4.33
N ASN A 48 -0.18 2.98 -4.42
CA ASN A 48 0.16 3.79 -5.60
C ASN A 48 1.59 3.46 -6.06
N ALA A 49 1.82 3.48 -7.36
CA ALA A 49 3.16 3.22 -7.90
C ALA A 49 4.05 4.46 -7.85
N THR A 50 3.43 5.64 -7.96
CA THR A 50 4.12 6.93 -7.93
C THR A 50 3.29 7.99 -7.21
N PRO A 51 3.90 9.10 -6.73
CA PRO A 51 3.13 10.23 -6.20
C PRO A 51 2.14 10.83 -7.21
N LYS A 52 2.40 10.68 -8.52
CA LYS A 52 1.50 11.13 -9.59
C LYS A 52 0.27 10.23 -9.75
N GLY A 53 0.29 9.02 -9.20
CA GLY A 53 -0.85 8.11 -9.09
C GLY A 53 -1.97 8.67 -8.22
N ILE A 54 -1.66 9.51 -7.26
CA ILE A 54 -2.67 10.20 -6.44
C ILE A 54 -3.40 11.25 -7.31
N LYS A 55 -4.72 11.31 -7.22
CA LYS A 55 -5.56 12.29 -7.95
C LYS A 55 -5.16 13.72 -7.59
N TRP A 56 -5.19 14.61 -8.57
CA TRP A 56 -4.60 15.97 -8.49
C TRP A 56 -5.11 16.81 -7.31
N TYR A 57 -6.39 16.72 -6.98
CA TYR A 57 -7.00 17.50 -5.91
C TYR A 57 -6.52 17.06 -4.52
N TYR A 58 -6.24 15.75 -4.32
CA TYR A 58 -5.61 15.25 -3.09
C TYR A 58 -4.15 15.68 -3.01
N ARG A 59 -3.42 15.63 -4.12
CA ARG A 59 -2.04 16.14 -4.16
C ARG A 59 -1.99 17.63 -3.83
N LEU A 60 -2.92 18.44 -4.39
CA LEU A 60 -3.03 19.84 -4.04
C LEU A 60 -3.27 20.02 -2.53
N HIS A 61 -4.20 19.25 -1.95
CA HIS A 61 -4.44 19.26 -0.50
C HIS A 61 -3.18 18.92 0.30
N MET A 62 -2.40 17.91 -0.12
CA MET A 62 -1.13 17.56 0.52
C MET A 62 -0.12 18.71 0.47
N TYR A 63 0.06 19.38 -0.68
CA TYR A 63 0.96 20.52 -0.81
C TYR A 63 0.51 21.71 0.02
N MET A 64 -0.79 22.02 0.05
CA MET A 64 -1.33 23.05 0.92
C MET A 64 -1.12 22.73 2.40
N THR A 65 -1.28 21.47 2.78
CA THR A 65 -0.99 21.02 4.14
C THR A 65 0.49 21.20 4.47
N LEU A 66 1.41 20.82 3.58
CA LEU A 66 2.85 21.03 3.78
C LEU A 66 3.24 22.51 3.89
N LEU A 67 2.52 23.39 3.20
CA LEU A 67 2.75 24.83 3.31
C LEU A 67 2.35 25.40 4.67
N LEU A 68 1.24 24.93 5.23
CA LEU A 68 0.66 25.45 6.47
C LEU A 68 1.17 24.73 7.74
N LEU A 69 1.46 23.45 7.64
CA LEU A 69 1.82 22.61 8.78
C LEU A 69 3.09 23.03 9.54
N PRO A 70 4.13 23.63 8.91
CA PRO A 70 5.34 24.07 9.62
C PRO A 70 5.05 25.08 10.76
N ILE A 71 4.01 25.89 10.64
CA ILE A 71 3.58 26.84 11.68
C ILE A 71 3.24 26.10 12.99
N PHE A 72 2.66 24.91 12.88
CA PHE A 72 2.25 24.08 14.02
C PHE A 72 3.35 23.14 14.50
N CYS A 73 4.36 22.87 13.66
CA CYS A 73 5.47 21.94 13.99
C CYS A 73 6.34 22.45 15.16
N ILE A 74 6.31 23.75 15.42
CA ILE A 74 7.10 24.35 16.52
C ILE A 74 6.57 23.87 17.86
N TYR A 75 5.25 23.75 18.01
CA TYR A 75 4.57 23.51 19.29
C TYR A 75 4.10 22.06 19.48
N ASP A 76 3.96 21.26 18.40
CA ASP A 76 3.35 19.94 18.47
C ASP A 76 4.16 18.85 17.75
N LYS A 77 4.53 17.80 18.52
CA LYS A 77 5.25 16.63 18.02
C LYS A 77 4.45 15.88 16.93
N ARG A 78 3.12 15.82 17.05
CA ARG A 78 2.25 15.14 16.07
C ARG A 78 2.29 15.85 14.72
N SER A 79 2.30 17.19 14.73
CA SER A 79 2.43 18.00 13.51
C SER A 79 3.77 17.76 12.81
N ARG A 80 4.87 17.58 13.55
CA ARG A 80 6.19 17.22 13.00
C ARG A 80 6.18 15.85 12.33
N ILE A 81 5.55 14.85 12.96
CA ILE A 81 5.41 13.50 12.38
C ILE A 81 4.57 13.58 11.10
N ARG A 82 3.43 14.27 11.15
CA ARG A 82 2.52 14.47 10.03
C ARG A 82 3.20 15.16 8.84
N PHE A 83 4.00 16.20 9.11
CA PHE A 83 4.78 16.89 8.10
C PHE A 83 5.77 15.93 7.40
N LYS A 84 6.52 15.14 8.18
CA LYS A 84 7.47 14.16 7.62
C LYS A 84 6.74 13.12 6.76
N LEU A 85 5.61 12.61 7.23
CA LEU A 85 4.83 11.60 6.52
C LEU A 85 4.29 12.14 5.19
N ILE A 86 3.62 13.30 5.19
CA ILE A 86 3.09 13.92 3.98
C ILE A 86 4.23 14.30 3.03
N SER A 87 5.35 14.82 3.53
CA SER A 87 6.53 15.13 2.72
C SER A 87 7.11 13.88 2.05
N PHE A 88 7.09 12.73 2.73
CA PHE A 88 7.49 11.45 2.15
C PHE A 88 6.52 11.04 1.04
N MET A 89 5.21 11.05 1.28
CA MET A 89 4.18 10.68 0.31
C MET A 89 4.18 11.55 -0.97
N THR A 90 4.69 12.79 -0.90
CA THR A 90 4.83 13.64 -2.10
C THR A 90 6.04 13.28 -2.95
N LYS A 91 6.96 12.47 -2.42
CA LYS A 91 8.23 12.10 -3.07
C LYS A 91 8.31 10.62 -3.42
N GLU A 92 7.65 9.77 -2.69
CA GLU A 92 7.68 8.32 -2.84
C GLU A 92 6.25 7.75 -2.96
N PRO A 93 6.08 6.55 -3.51
CA PRO A 93 7.09 5.66 -4.11
C PRO A 93 7.40 5.98 -5.59
N HIS A 94 8.37 5.22 -6.16
CA HIS A 94 8.70 5.22 -7.58
C HIS A 94 8.93 3.78 -8.08
N PHE A 95 7.88 2.97 -8.10
CA PHE A 95 7.98 1.60 -8.63
C PHE A 95 8.05 1.61 -10.14
N THR A 96 8.99 0.83 -10.69
CA THR A 96 9.17 0.62 -12.14
C THR A 96 8.61 -0.74 -12.55
N VAL A 97 8.36 -0.92 -13.85
CA VAL A 97 7.96 -2.22 -14.42
C VAL A 97 9.01 -3.28 -14.09
N ASP A 98 10.29 -2.96 -14.30
CA ASP A 98 11.40 -3.89 -14.05
C ASP A 98 11.39 -4.38 -12.59
N TYR A 99 11.29 -3.45 -11.63
CA TYR A 99 11.22 -3.81 -10.23
C TYR A 99 10.02 -4.70 -9.89
N LEU A 100 8.81 -4.30 -10.32
CA LEU A 100 7.58 -5.04 -10.02
C LEU A 100 7.55 -6.41 -10.70
N SER A 101 8.13 -6.56 -11.90
CA SER A 101 8.16 -7.82 -12.64
C SER A 101 9.06 -8.90 -12.02
N GLU A 102 9.99 -8.48 -11.16
CA GLU A 102 10.85 -9.39 -10.38
C GLU A 102 10.16 -9.95 -9.14
N LEU A 103 9.08 -9.32 -8.68
CA LEU A 103 8.33 -9.74 -7.50
C LEU A 103 7.42 -10.93 -7.82
N LYS A 104 7.91 -12.15 -7.60
CA LYS A 104 7.19 -13.40 -7.88
C LYS A 104 6.32 -13.89 -6.71
N ILE A 105 5.82 -12.97 -5.92
CA ILE A 105 4.97 -13.25 -4.75
C ILE A 105 3.51 -13.04 -5.16
N PRO A 106 2.59 -14.01 -4.89
CA PRO A 106 1.17 -13.83 -5.15
C PRO A 106 0.62 -12.60 -4.43
N ALA A 107 -0.11 -11.76 -5.16
CA ALA A 107 -0.64 -10.50 -4.67
C ALA A 107 -2.14 -10.35 -4.96
N LEU A 108 -2.90 -9.95 -3.95
CA LEU A 108 -4.24 -9.42 -4.11
C LEU A 108 -4.17 -7.90 -4.07
N LEU A 109 -4.53 -7.24 -5.15
CA LEU A 109 -4.68 -5.79 -5.22
C LEU A 109 -6.15 -5.43 -5.02
N LEU A 110 -6.48 -4.66 -3.99
CA LEU A 110 -7.82 -4.14 -3.77
C LEU A 110 -7.82 -2.63 -3.92
N SER A 111 -8.80 -2.10 -4.64
CA SER A 111 -9.04 -0.64 -4.77
C SER A 111 -10.48 -0.29 -4.47
N GLY A 112 -10.75 0.92 -4.02
CA GLY A 112 -12.08 1.46 -3.91
C GLY A 112 -12.57 2.00 -5.26
N GLU A 113 -13.87 1.85 -5.55
CA GLU A 113 -14.50 2.45 -6.75
C GLU A 113 -14.33 3.99 -6.76
N ASN A 114 -14.35 4.62 -5.59
CA ASN A 114 -14.17 6.07 -5.42
C ASN A 114 -12.83 6.41 -4.76
N ASP A 115 -11.79 5.67 -5.12
CA ASP A 115 -10.46 5.83 -4.55
C ASP A 115 -9.81 7.18 -4.90
N VAL A 116 -8.89 7.63 -4.05
CA VAL A 116 -8.07 8.83 -4.32
C VAL A 116 -6.88 8.52 -5.24
N ILE A 117 -6.55 7.24 -5.40
CA ILE A 117 -5.57 6.77 -6.37
C ILE A 117 -6.26 6.62 -7.73
N LYS A 118 -5.53 6.87 -8.81
CA LYS A 118 -6.04 6.74 -10.18
C LYS A 118 -6.12 5.27 -10.59
N ASP A 119 -7.14 4.92 -11.36
CA ASP A 119 -7.29 3.58 -11.92
C ASP A 119 -6.09 3.18 -12.80
N SER A 120 -5.49 4.15 -13.50
CA SER A 120 -4.28 3.91 -14.29
C SER A 120 -3.09 3.43 -13.45
N ASP A 121 -3.01 3.83 -12.19
CA ASP A 121 -1.94 3.42 -11.28
C ASP A 121 -2.17 1.98 -10.78
N PHE A 122 -3.43 1.62 -10.48
CA PHE A 122 -3.80 0.23 -10.17
C PHE A 122 -3.56 -0.70 -11.35
N THR A 123 -3.94 -0.28 -12.56
CA THR A 123 -3.68 -1.03 -13.79
C THR A 123 -2.19 -1.23 -14.02
N PHE A 124 -1.38 -0.19 -13.79
CA PHE A 124 0.07 -0.27 -13.89
C PHE A 124 0.64 -1.30 -12.91
N ILE A 125 0.27 -1.24 -11.63
CA ILE A 125 0.75 -2.21 -10.61
C ILE A 125 0.31 -3.63 -10.99
N GLN A 126 -0.97 -3.84 -11.31
CA GLN A 126 -1.51 -5.14 -11.69
C GLN A 126 -0.79 -5.73 -12.90
N SER A 127 -0.59 -4.93 -13.95
CA SER A 127 0.04 -5.41 -15.18
C SER A 127 1.55 -5.67 -15.05
N SER A 128 2.19 -5.07 -14.05
CA SER A 128 3.63 -5.21 -13.80
C SER A 128 3.96 -6.35 -12.83
N LEU A 129 3.04 -6.75 -11.96
CA LEU A 129 3.22 -7.88 -11.04
C LEU A 129 2.84 -9.20 -11.75
N PRO A 130 3.73 -10.22 -11.76
CA PRO A 130 3.49 -11.50 -12.47
C PRO A 130 2.27 -12.28 -11.94
N TYR A 131 2.02 -12.23 -10.64
CA TYR A 131 0.96 -13.00 -9.96
C TYR A 131 0.06 -12.07 -9.16
N CYS A 132 -0.67 -11.18 -9.86
CA CYS A 132 -1.55 -10.20 -9.23
C CYS A 132 -3.00 -10.33 -9.68
N VAL A 133 -3.90 -10.45 -8.72
CA VAL A 133 -5.35 -10.36 -8.95
C VAL A 133 -5.83 -9.01 -8.43
N HIS A 134 -6.44 -8.20 -9.30
CA HIS A 134 -7.02 -6.91 -8.92
C HIS A 134 -8.54 -7.03 -8.80
N LYS A 135 -9.08 -6.53 -7.68
CA LYS A 135 -10.54 -6.42 -7.46
C LYS A 135 -10.90 -5.03 -6.97
N VAL A 136 -12.01 -4.50 -7.50
CA VAL A 136 -12.55 -3.19 -7.12
C VAL A 136 -13.68 -3.38 -6.11
N ILE A 137 -13.57 -2.75 -4.96
CA ILE A 137 -14.63 -2.73 -3.93
C ILE A 137 -15.64 -1.65 -4.28
N LYS A 138 -16.81 -2.05 -4.74
CA LYS A 138 -17.90 -1.14 -5.12
C LYS A 138 -18.37 -0.28 -3.96
N ASN A 139 -18.68 0.98 -4.25
CA ASN A 139 -19.11 2.00 -3.29
C ASN A 139 -18.11 2.25 -2.15
N SER A 140 -16.82 1.93 -2.36
CA SER A 140 -15.78 2.18 -1.36
C SER A 140 -14.95 3.40 -1.75
N PRO A 141 -14.64 4.29 -0.78
CA PRO A 141 -13.60 5.29 -0.93
C PRO A 141 -12.19 4.66 -0.78
N HIS A 142 -11.16 5.48 -0.60
CA HIS A 142 -9.79 5.02 -0.38
C HIS A 142 -9.65 4.11 0.84
N PHE A 143 -10.34 4.40 1.95
CA PHE A 143 -10.29 3.59 3.16
C PHE A 143 -11.25 2.40 3.07
N LEU A 144 -10.79 1.30 2.47
CA LEU A 144 -11.57 0.09 2.21
C LEU A 144 -12.10 -0.60 3.48
N LEU A 145 -11.40 -0.44 4.59
CA LEU A 145 -11.75 -1.05 5.89
C LEU A 145 -12.75 -0.21 6.70
N GLY A 146 -13.33 0.83 6.09
CA GLY A 146 -14.45 1.60 6.65
C GLY A 146 -15.79 0.95 6.32
N ASP A 147 -16.62 1.65 5.53
CA ASP A 147 -18.01 1.24 5.22
C ASP A 147 -18.12 -0.09 4.47
N GLN A 148 -17.05 -0.55 3.83
CA GLN A 148 -17.01 -1.82 3.08
C GLN A 148 -16.14 -2.88 3.75
N TYR A 149 -15.99 -2.82 5.07
CA TYR A 149 -15.13 -3.72 5.87
C TYR A 149 -15.38 -5.20 5.57
N ASP A 150 -16.63 -5.66 5.64
CA ASP A 150 -16.97 -7.07 5.45
C ASP A 150 -16.64 -7.58 4.04
N LYS A 151 -16.85 -6.75 3.02
CA LYS A 151 -16.51 -7.10 1.64
C LYS A 151 -14.99 -7.18 1.47
N THR A 152 -14.27 -6.19 1.96
CA THR A 152 -12.82 -6.12 1.90
C THR A 152 -12.21 -7.32 2.60
N LEU A 153 -12.68 -7.62 3.82
CA LEU A 153 -12.19 -8.75 4.61
C LEU A 153 -12.48 -10.10 3.95
N ARG A 154 -13.64 -10.24 3.30
CA ARG A 154 -14.00 -11.46 2.55
C ARG A 154 -13.03 -11.72 1.40
N GLU A 155 -12.67 -10.68 0.64
CA GLU A 155 -11.73 -10.81 -0.47
C GLU A 155 -10.32 -11.18 0.03
N ILE A 156 -9.85 -10.55 1.11
CA ILE A 156 -8.56 -10.88 1.73
C ILE A 156 -8.54 -12.33 2.23
N ARG A 157 -9.56 -12.73 2.98
CA ARG A 157 -9.64 -14.10 3.52
C ARG A 157 -9.72 -15.16 2.42
N GLY A 158 -10.52 -14.90 1.38
CA GLY A 158 -10.63 -15.79 0.23
C GLY A 158 -9.29 -15.97 -0.49
N PHE A 159 -8.56 -14.88 -0.71
CA PHE A 159 -7.24 -14.92 -1.32
C PHE A 159 -6.23 -15.71 -0.48
N LEU A 160 -6.10 -15.38 0.80
CA LEU A 160 -5.14 -16.07 1.68
C LEU A 160 -5.51 -17.55 1.85
N TYR A 161 -6.80 -17.85 1.96
CA TYR A 161 -7.26 -19.24 2.02
C TYR A 161 -6.85 -20.03 0.77
N ALA A 162 -7.06 -19.48 -0.43
CA ALA A 162 -6.67 -20.14 -1.68
C ALA A 162 -5.14 -20.34 -1.73
N CYS A 163 -4.35 -19.32 -1.38
CA CYS A 163 -2.89 -19.42 -1.35
C CYS A 163 -2.36 -20.51 -0.42
N HIS A 164 -3.03 -20.77 0.72
CA HIS A 164 -2.57 -21.77 1.69
C HIS A 164 -3.10 -23.18 1.45
N HIS A 165 -4.12 -23.37 0.58
CA HIS A 165 -4.78 -24.68 0.40
C HIS A 165 -4.74 -25.18 -1.05
N GLU A 166 -4.39 -24.36 -2.02
CA GLU A 166 -4.36 -24.70 -3.45
C GLU A 166 -2.93 -24.74 -4.05
N ALA A 167 -1.90 -24.61 -3.20
CA ALA A 167 -0.49 -24.63 -3.59
C ALA A 167 0.11 -26.03 -3.51
#